data_855da00b0038deb396e4d83be27ccb2c
#
_entry.id   855da00b0038deb396e4d83be27ccb2c
#
_cell.length_a   1.000
_cell.length_b   1.000
_cell.length_c   1.000
_cell.angle_alpha   90.00
_cell.angle_beta   90.00
_cell.angle_gamma   90.00
#
_symmetry.space_group_name_H-M   'P 1'
#
loop_
_entity.id
_entity.type
_entity.pdbx_description
1 polymer ?
#
loop_
_entity_poly.entity_id
_entity_poly.type
_entity_poly.pdbx_seq_one_letter_code
_entity_poly.pdbx_strand_id
1 'polypeptide(L)'
;MPASELIRFAREFHGLSQRELAAKSGIPQPRIADIESERHDASFSRIEALLTSAGFDIALVPGPQRGCWGAAVGIRESLQAGRLQTAWRHIIQLSDNLLGVDPATAVASNYLAPPSTGDLRYDSLIAAVVDYRLSERRLPIASWVREPKYVLSEPWDVEPIASLRAAARRATPLEIKRHGIFLAKSELASV
;
A
#
# COMPACT_ATOMS: atom_id res chain seq x y z
N MET A 1 3.23 3.98 9.52
CA MET A 1 1.79 3.72 9.64
C MET A 1 1.34 4.16 11.01
N PRO A 2 0.34 5.04 11.13
CA PRO A 2 -0.20 5.46 12.42
C PRO A 2 -0.89 4.30 13.15
N ALA A 3 -0.90 4.36 14.49
CA ALA A 3 -1.61 3.36 15.31
C ALA A 3 -3.13 3.35 15.04
N SER A 4 -3.70 4.52 14.75
CA SER A 4 -5.10 4.74 14.38
C SER A 4 -5.54 3.83 13.22
N GLU A 5 -4.78 3.82 12.14
CA GLU A 5 -5.10 3.03 10.95
C GLU A 5 -4.88 1.54 11.17
N LEU A 6 -3.84 1.18 11.93
CA LEU A 6 -3.55 -0.22 12.25
C LEU A 6 -4.69 -0.86 13.08
N ILE A 7 -5.16 -0.15 14.12
CA ILE A 7 -6.25 -0.62 14.98
C ILE A 7 -7.56 -0.67 14.19
N ARG A 8 -7.86 0.37 13.41
CA ARG A 8 -9.06 0.38 12.55
C ARG A 8 -9.05 -0.77 11.57
N PHE A 9 -7.93 -0.99 10.86
CA PHE A 9 -7.79 -2.11 9.95
C PHE A 9 -8.05 -3.45 10.65
N ALA A 10 -7.38 -3.70 11.77
CA ALA A 10 -7.51 -4.97 12.49
C ALA A 10 -8.97 -5.22 12.95
N ARG A 11 -9.65 -4.19 13.42
CA ARG A 11 -11.05 -4.24 13.81
C ARG A 11 -11.96 -4.56 12.62
N GLU A 12 -11.81 -3.81 11.52
CA GLU A 12 -12.67 -3.93 10.33
C GLU A 12 -12.43 -5.23 9.57
N PHE A 13 -11.22 -5.76 9.59
CA PHE A 13 -10.88 -7.04 8.95
C PHE A 13 -11.74 -8.20 9.47
N HIS A 14 -12.09 -8.18 10.75
CA HIS A 14 -12.98 -9.16 11.37
C HIS A 14 -14.42 -8.65 11.55
N GLY A 15 -14.78 -7.55 10.91
CA GLY A 15 -16.13 -6.97 10.97
C GLY A 15 -16.54 -6.46 12.36
N LEU A 16 -15.58 -6.19 13.26
CA LEU A 16 -15.86 -5.75 14.62
C LEU A 16 -16.24 -4.26 14.66
N SER A 17 -17.26 -3.92 15.43
CA SER A 17 -17.50 -2.54 15.87
C SER A 17 -16.51 -2.12 16.96
N GLN A 18 -16.34 -0.82 17.19
CA GLN A 18 -15.53 -0.31 18.29
C GLN A 18 -16.02 -0.84 19.68
N ARG A 19 -17.34 -1.05 19.82
CA ARG A 19 -17.92 -1.61 21.06
C ARG A 19 -17.55 -3.07 21.27
N GLU A 20 -17.55 -3.87 20.22
CA GLU A 20 -17.14 -5.28 20.29
C GLU A 20 -15.65 -5.40 20.57
N LEU A 21 -14.81 -4.57 19.96
CA LEU A 21 -13.38 -4.53 20.27
C LEU A 21 -13.15 -4.09 21.73
N ALA A 22 -13.93 -3.12 22.24
CA ALA A 22 -13.87 -2.71 23.64
C ALA A 22 -14.23 -3.85 24.60
N ALA A 23 -15.30 -4.60 24.28
CA ALA A 23 -15.70 -5.75 25.09
C ALA A 23 -14.64 -6.86 25.12
N LYS A 24 -13.95 -7.10 23.99
CA LYS A 24 -12.88 -8.11 23.88
C LYS A 24 -11.59 -7.68 24.58
N SER A 25 -11.20 -6.40 24.43
CA SER A 25 -9.92 -5.90 24.94
C SER A 25 -9.96 -5.39 26.38
N GLY A 26 -11.15 -5.14 26.92
CA GLY A 26 -11.33 -4.47 28.21
C GLY A 26 -10.99 -2.97 28.18
N ILE A 27 -10.68 -2.41 26.99
CA ILE A 27 -10.38 -0.99 26.82
C ILE A 27 -11.68 -0.25 26.48
N PRO A 28 -12.02 0.84 27.21
CA PRO A 28 -13.28 1.57 26.97
C PRO A 28 -13.42 2.06 25.52
N GLN A 29 -14.62 1.89 24.95
CA GLN A 29 -14.93 2.30 23.57
C GLN A 29 -14.55 3.76 23.25
N PRO A 30 -14.80 4.76 24.13
CA PRO A 30 -14.36 6.13 23.85
C PRO A 30 -12.84 6.24 23.64
N ARG A 31 -12.06 5.43 24.36
CA ARG A 31 -10.60 5.42 24.21
C ARG A 31 -10.17 4.85 22.86
N ILE A 32 -10.86 3.82 22.38
CA ILE A 32 -10.63 3.25 21.04
C ILE A 32 -10.98 4.29 19.98
N ALA A 33 -12.11 4.98 20.12
CA ALA A 33 -12.52 6.05 19.20
C ALA A 33 -11.50 7.22 19.16
N ASP A 34 -10.94 7.59 20.31
CA ASP A 34 -9.92 8.63 20.41
C ASP A 34 -8.61 8.24 19.70
N ILE A 35 -8.20 6.98 19.82
CA ILE A 35 -7.02 6.46 19.13
C ILE A 35 -7.29 6.40 17.61
N GLU A 36 -8.41 5.82 17.18
CA GLU A 36 -8.75 5.71 15.76
C GLU A 36 -8.96 7.07 15.08
N SER A 37 -9.32 8.11 15.84
CA SER A 37 -9.46 9.50 15.34
C SER A 37 -8.20 10.36 15.53
N GLU A 38 -7.09 9.77 15.97
CA GLU A 38 -5.81 10.45 16.24
C GLU A 38 -5.88 11.56 17.30
N ARG A 39 -6.96 11.61 18.09
CA ARG A 39 -7.09 12.57 19.21
C ARG A 39 -6.23 12.18 20.42
N HIS A 40 -5.79 10.93 20.45
CA HIS A 40 -4.95 10.42 21.52
C HIS A 40 -3.93 9.42 20.98
N ASP A 41 -2.69 9.59 21.36
CA ASP A 41 -1.64 8.63 21.11
C ASP A 41 -1.74 7.45 22.09
N ALA A 42 -1.47 6.24 21.63
CA ALA A 42 -1.54 5.03 22.42
C ALA A 42 -0.15 4.47 22.70
N SER A 43 0.07 4.02 23.95
CA SER A 43 1.28 3.26 24.25
C SER A 43 1.34 1.96 23.44
N PHE A 44 2.56 1.49 23.15
CA PHE A 44 2.76 0.24 22.40
C PHE A 44 1.99 -0.94 23.02
N SER A 45 2.03 -1.09 24.37
CA SER A 45 1.31 -2.16 25.06
C SER A 45 -0.21 -2.10 24.86
N ARG A 46 -0.77 -0.90 24.71
CA ARG A 46 -2.20 -0.74 24.42
C ARG A 46 -2.53 -1.09 22.96
N ILE A 47 -1.66 -0.72 22.04
CA ILE A 47 -1.79 -1.10 20.62
C ILE A 47 -1.73 -2.62 20.49
N GLU A 48 -0.75 -3.25 21.12
CA GLU A 48 -0.59 -4.71 21.15
C GLU A 48 -1.84 -5.40 21.71
N ALA A 49 -2.36 -4.94 22.86
CA ALA A 49 -3.58 -5.49 23.45
C ALA A 49 -4.81 -5.38 22.54
N LEU A 50 -4.98 -4.25 21.83
CA LEU A 50 -6.07 -4.06 20.88
C LEU A 50 -5.92 -4.97 19.67
N LEU A 51 -4.73 -5.08 19.10
CA LEU A 51 -4.46 -5.95 17.95
C LEU A 51 -4.67 -7.42 18.31
N THR A 52 -4.13 -7.88 19.43
CA THR A 52 -4.33 -9.26 19.91
C THR A 52 -5.81 -9.55 20.16
N SER A 53 -6.55 -8.60 20.75
CA SER A 53 -8.01 -8.74 20.95
C SER A 53 -8.79 -8.77 19.62
N ALA A 54 -8.25 -8.16 18.59
CA ALA A 54 -8.80 -8.23 17.23
C ALA A 54 -8.32 -9.45 16.43
N GLY A 55 -7.49 -10.34 17.03
CA GLY A 55 -6.99 -11.58 16.39
C GLY A 55 -5.73 -11.39 15.53
N PHE A 56 -4.92 -10.37 15.85
CA PHE A 56 -3.65 -10.10 15.17
C PHE A 56 -2.46 -10.17 16.14
N ASP A 57 -1.34 -10.63 15.64
CA ASP A 57 -0.05 -10.55 16.31
C ASP A 57 0.85 -9.51 15.65
N ILE A 58 1.74 -8.90 16.44
CA ILE A 58 2.75 -7.97 15.94
C ILE A 58 4.04 -8.73 15.65
N ALA A 59 4.53 -8.63 14.43
CA ALA A 59 5.83 -9.14 14.03
C ALA A 59 6.75 -8.02 13.56
N LEU A 60 8.03 -8.08 13.94
CA LEU A 60 9.07 -7.22 13.40
C LEU A 60 9.65 -7.87 12.16
N VAL A 61 9.57 -7.18 11.04
CA VAL A 61 10.14 -7.63 9.77
C VAL A 61 11.40 -6.80 9.52
N PRO A 62 12.59 -7.44 9.46
CA PRO A 62 13.83 -6.72 9.16
C PRO A 62 13.79 -6.22 7.72
N GLY A 63 14.09 -4.94 7.53
CA GLY A 63 14.17 -4.36 6.20
C GLY A 63 14.45 -2.86 6.26
N PRO A 64 15.41 -2.36 5.48
CA PRO A 64 15.66 -0.92 5.36
C PRO A 64 14.56 -0.24 4.54
N GLN A 65 13.57 -0.99 4.05
CA GLN A 65 12.79 -0.57 2.91
C GLN A 65 11.30 -0.55 3.22
N ARG A 66 10.71 0.58 2.91
CA ARG A 66 9.29 0.84 3.11
C ARG A 66 8.50 0.15 2.00
N GLY A 67 7.51 -0.68 2.34
CA GLY A 67 6.55 -1.25 1.40
C GLY A 67 5.64 -0.18 0.79
N CYS A 68 4.49 -0.60 0.24
CA CYS A 68 3.53 0.29 -0.42
C CYS A 68 3.10 1.50 0.44
N TRP A 69 3.03 1.36 1.76
CA TRP A 69 2.74 2.44 2.69
C TRP A 69 3.77 3.56 2.65
N GLY A 70 5.05 3.23 2.78
CA GLY A 70 6.12 4.23 2.70
C GLY A 70 6.24 4.87 1.33
N ALA A 71 6.00 4.10 0.27
CA ALA A 71 5.93 4.62 -1.09
C ALA A 71 4.80 5.66 -1.22
N ALA A 72 3.58 5.34 -0.77
CA ALA A 72 2.43 6.26 -0.84
C ALA A 72 2.66 7.57 -0.09
N VAL A 73 3.23 7.51 1.12
CA VAL A 73 3.57 8.71 1.89
C VAL A 73 4.61 9.56 1.15
N GLY A 74 5.70 8.96 0.69
CA GLY A 74 6.75 9.69 -0.04
C GLY A 74 6.27 10.26 -1.37
N ILE A 75 5.37 9.57 -2.08
CA ILE A 75 4.74 10.07 -3.29
C ILE A 75 3.86 11.28 -2.96
N ARG A 76 2.99 11.18 -1.95
CA ARG A 76 2.12 12.30 -1.51
C ARG A 76 2.94 13.56 -1.23
N GLU A 77 3.98 13.44 -0.40
CA GLU A 77 4.87 14.56 -0.06
C GLU A 77 5.57 15.14 -1.29
N SER A 78 5.97 14.27 -2.22
CA SER A 78 6.62 14.69 -3.46
C SER A 78 5.67 15.42 -4.39
N LEU A 79 4.43 14.94 -4.54
CA LEU A 79 3.39 15.58 -5.35
C LEU A 79 2.99 16.94 -4.79
N GLN A 80 2.80 17.04 -3.47
CA GLN A 80 2.50 18.30 -2.78
C GLN A 80 3.61 19.34 -2.96
N ALA A 81 4.86 18.89 -3.06
CA ALA A 81 6.02 19.76 -3.31
C ALA A 81 6.31 19.99 -4.81
N GLY A 82 5.46 19.50 -5.74
CA GLY A 82 5.66 19.63 -7.18
C GLY A 82 6.83 18.81 -7.76
N ARG A 83 7.36 17.83 -7.00
CA ARG A 83 8.56 17.06 -7.36
C ARG A 83 8.20 15.71 -8.03
N LEU A 84 7.68 15.77 -9.27
CA LEU A 84 7.19 14.59 -10.01
C LEU A 84 8.26 13.50 -10.19
N GLN A 85 9.52 13.88 -10.47
CA GLN A 85 10.61 12.91 -10.61
C GLN A 85 10.90 12.16 -9.30
N THR A 86 10.75 12.83 -8.15
CA THR A 86 10.90 12.19 -6.84
C THR A 86 9.73 11.24 -6.57
N ALA A 87 8.50 11.64 -6.91
CA ALA A 87 7.35 10.75 -6.83
C ALA A 87 7.55 9.48 -7.66
N TRP A 88 8.10 9.62 -8.89
CA TRP A 88 8.44 8.49 -9.73
C TRP A 88 9.52 7.57 -9.13
N ARG A 89 10.55 8.14 -8.51
CA ARG A 89 11.59 7.35 -7.81
C ARG A 89 11.01 6.47 -6.70
N HIS A 90 9.98 6.90 -5.99
CA HIS A 90 9.32 6.06 -4.99
C HIS A 90 8.63 4.84 -5.62
N ILE A 91 8.13 4.94 -6.83
CA ILE A 91 7.56 3.80 -7.58
C ILE A 91 8.66 2.80 -7.97
N ILE A 92 9.77 3.29 -8.54
CA ILE A 92 10.93 2.44 -8.88
C ILE A 92 11.45 1.74 -7.61
N GLN A 93 11.63 2.49 -6.52
CA GLN A 93 12.13 1.94 -5.26
C GLN A 93 11.18 0.87 -4.70
N LEU A 94 9.85 1.07 -4.76
CA LEU A 94 8.88 0.06 -4.37
C LEU A 94 9.05 -1.22 -5.21
N SER A 95 9.21 -1.07 -6.52
CA SER A 95 9.41 -2.17 -7.45
C SER A 95 10.69 -2.96 -7.13
N ASP A 96 11.81 -2.28 -6.90
CA ASP A 96 13.09 -2.90 -6.56
C ASP A 96 13.05 -3.57 -5.19
N ASN A 97 12.41 -2.94 -4.21
CA ASN A 97 12.23 -3.48 -2.87
C ASN A 97 11.48 -4.82 -2.91
N LEU A 98 10.40 -4.88 -3.71
CA LEU A 98 9.61 -6.09 -3.88
C LEU A 98 10.39 -7.23 -4.55
N LEU A 99 11.45 -6.93 -5.28
CA LEU A 99 12.36 -7.93 -5.85
C LEU A 99 13.47 -8.34 -4.88
N GLY A 100 14.00 -7.38 -4.12
CA GLY A 100 15.21 -7.56 -3.31
C GLY A 100 15.00 -8.18 -1.93
N VAL A 101 13.75 -8.18 -1.40
CA VAL A 101 13.47 -8.73 -0.07
C VAL A 101 13.03 -10.20 -0.13
N ASP A 102 13.12 -10.91 0.99
CA ASP A 102 12.60 -12.28 1.11
C ASP A 102 11.07 -12.32 0.89
N PRO A 103 10.50 -13.50 0.56
CA PRO A 103 9.07 -13.63 0.26
C PRO A 103 8.13 -13.19 1.38
N ALA A 104 8.45 -13.50 2.64
CA ALA A 104 7.61 -13.16 3.79
C ALA A 104 7.58 -11.64 3.99
N THR A 105 8.73 -10.98 3.90
CA THR A 105 8.85 -9.51 3.94
C THR A 105 8.10 -8.85 2.79
N ALA A 106 8.22 -9.37 1.56
CA ALA A 106 7.50 -8.82 0.40
C ALA A 106 5.98 -8.84 0.60
N VAL A 107 5.43 -9.94 1.13
CA VAL A 107 3.99 -10.06 1.40
C VAL A 107 3.58 -9.18 2.58
N ALA A 108 4.27 -9.29 3.73
CA ALA A 108 3.89 -8.60 4.96
C ALA A 108 3.93 -7.07 4.81
N SER A 109 4.97 -6.52 4.16
CA SER A 109 5.12 -5.07 3.97
C SER A 109 4.13 -4.44 2.99
N ASN A 110 3.37 -5.26 2.26
CA ASN A 110 2.37 -4.82 1.28
C ASN A 110 0.97 -5.41 1.56
N TYR A 111 0.77 -5.99 2.75
CA TYR A 111 -0.49 -6.61 3.12
C TYR A 111 -1.60 -5.59 3.38
N LEU A 112 -1.27 -4.45 3.97
CA LEU A 112 -2.22 -3.38 4.26
C LEU A 112 -2.31 -2.39 3.10
N ALA A 113 -3.54 -1.95 2.79
CA ALA A 113 -3.77 -0.90 1.81
C ALA A 113 -3.04 0.39 2.23
N PRO A 114 -2.27 1.02 1.34
CA PRO A 114 -1.61 2.28 1.64
C PRO A 114 -2.63 3.43 1.70
N PRO A 115 -2.27 4.55 2.38
CA PRO A 115 -3.07 5.76 2.29
C PRO A 115 -3.03 6.33 0.86
N SER A 116 -4.06 7.08 0.47
CA SER A 116 -4.05 7.75 -0.84
C SER A 116 -2.88 8.73 -0.96
N THR A 117 -2.27 8.77 -2.13
CA THR A 117 -1.24 9.74 -2.48
C THR A 117 -1.81 11.13 -2.77
N GLY A 118 -3.15 11.23 -2.95
CA GLY A 118 -3.84 12.42 -3.45
C GLY A 118 -3.95 12.47 -4.98
N ASP A 119 -3.39 11.51 -5.70
CA ASP A 119 -3.55 11.33 -7.16
C ASP A 119 -3.90 9.88 -7.45
N LEU A 120 -5.10 9.65 -8.02
CA LEU A 120 -5.61 8.31 -8.31
C LEU A 120 -4.70 7.50 -9.26
N ARG A 121 -3.96 8.17 -10.15
CA ARG A 121 -3.02 7.50 -11.05
C ARG A 121 -1.87 6.87 -10.28
N TYR A 122 -1.34 7.57 -9.28
CA TYR A 122 -0.28 7.03 -8.41
C TYR A 122 -0.81 5.99 -7.43
N ASP A 123 -2.04 6.14 -6.91
CA ASP A 123 -2.68 5.13 -6.07
C ASP A 123 -2.84 3.81 -6.85
N SER A 124 -3.35 3.90 -8.09
CA SER A 124 -3.49 2.76 -9.01
C SER A 124 -2.14 2.18 -9.42
N LEU A 125 -1.11 3.02 -9.61
CA LEU A 125 0.22 2.56 -9.99
C LEU A 125 0.92 1.80 -8.86
N ILE A 126 0.74 2.22 -7.60
CA ILE A 126 1.23 1.46 -6.44
C ILE A 126 0.59 0.06 -6.45
N ALA A 127 -0.73 -0.03 -6.61
CA ALA A 127 -1.43 -1.32 -6.66
C ALA A 127 -0.94 -2.18 -7.83
N ALA A 128 -0.77 -1.58 -9.01
CA ALA A 128 -0.28 -2.25 -10.22
C ALA A 128 1.14 -2.82 -10.04
N VAL A 129 2.04 -2.07 -9.42
CA VAL A 129 3.43 -2.52 -9.15
C VAL A 129 3.44 -3.66 -8.14
N VAL A 130 2.62 -3.57 -7.08
CA VAL A 130 2.49 -4.64 -6.08
C VAL A 130 1.89 -5.91 -6.73
N ASP A 131 0.81 -5.78 -7.52
CA ASP A 131 0.22 -6.91 -8.26
C ASP A 131 1.26 -7.57 -9.17
N TYR A 132 1.95 -6.78 -9.97
CA TYR A 132 2.95 -7.28 -10.91
C TYR A 132 4.10 -8.00 -10.22
N ARG A 133 4.75 -7.38 -9.24
CA ARG A 133 5.94 -7.95 -8.60
C ARG A 133 5.62 -9.17 -7.73
N LEU A 134 4.49 -9.17 -7.01
CA LEU A 134 4.09 -10.35 -6.24
C LEU A 134 3.64 -11.48 -7.18
N SER A 135 2.92 -11.19 -8.27
CA SER A 135 2.56 -12.19 -9.28
C SER A 135 3.79 -12.80 -9.97
N GLU A 136 4.77 -11.98 -10.39
CA GLU A 136 6.04 -12.43 -10.99
C GLU A 136 6.78 -13.41 -10.08
N ARG A 137 6.72 -13.18 -8.76
CA ARG A 137 7.32 -14.03 -7.73
C ARG A 137 6.40 -15.17 -7.25
N ARG A 138 5.18 -15.29 -7.78
CA ARG A 138 4.15 -16.26 -7.36
C ARG A 138 3.84 -16.20 -5.86
N LEU A 139 3.81 -14.99 -5.31
CA LEU A 139 3.51 -14.72 -3.91
C LEU A 139 2.05 -14.34 -3.71
N PRO A 140 1.49 -14.52 -2.50
CA PRO A 140 0.15 -14.07 -2.16
C PRO A 140 0.00 -12.56 -2.36
N ILE A 141 -1.16 -12.15 -2.89
CA ILE A 141 -1.51 -10.75 -3.13
C ILE A 141 -2.64 -10.39 -2.19
N ALA A 142 -2.48 -9.28 -1.47
CA ALA A 142 -3.50 -8.77 -0.58
C ALA A 142 -4.75 -8.33 -1.38
N SER A 143 -5.94 -8.50 -0.80
CA SER A 143 -7.23 -8.26 -1.48
C SER A 143 -7.37 -6.82 -1.98
N TRP A 144 -6.86 -5.83 -1.23
CA TRP A 144 -6.95 -4.42 -1.60
C TRP A 144 -6.34 -4.11 -2.96
N VAL A 145 -5.28 -4.83 -3.35
CA VAL A 145 -4.54 -4.58 -4.60
C VAL A 145 -5.44 -4.61 -5.83
N ARG A 146 -6.45 -5.48 -5.82
CA ARG A 146 -7.37 -5.68 -6.96
C ARG A 146 -8.74 -5.06 -6.75
N GLU A 147 -8.88 -4.18 -5.77
CA GLU A 147 -10.13 -3.44 -5.58
C GLU A 147 -10.43 -2.49 -6.76
N PRO A 148 -11.70 -2.34 -7.15
CA PRO A 148 -12.08 -1.49 -8.29
C PRO A 148 -11.61 -0.04 -8.20
N LYS A 149 -11.43 0.49 -7.00
CA LYS A 149 -10.94 1.87 -6.78
C LYS A 149 -9.50 2.09 -7.28
N TYR A 150 -8.72 1.02 -7.46
CA TYR A 150 -7.36 1.07 -8.02
C TYR A 150 -7.30 0.74 -9.51
N VAL A 151 -8.44 0.77 -10.20
CA VAL A 151 -8.54 0.61 -11.65
C VAL A 151 -8.95 1.94 -12.25
N LEU A 152 -8.11 2.50 -13.12
CA LEU A 152 -8.39 3.77 -13.78
C LEU A 152 -9.52 3.61 -14.80
N SER A 153 -10.53 4.49 -14.74
CA SER A 153 -11.61 4.56 -15.73
C SER A 153 -11.11 5.06 -17.09
N GLU A 154 -10.13 5.96 -17.07
CA GLU A 154 -9.44 6.44 -18.26
C GLU A 154 -8.01 5.87 -18.29
N PRO A 155 -7.66 5.15 -19.37
CA PRO A 155 -6.33 4.56 -19.50
C PRO A 155 -5.21 5.60 -19.42
N TRP A 156 -4.18 5.31 -18.65
CA TRP A 156 -3.02 6.18 -18.50
C TRP A 156 -1.79 5.60 -19.20
N ASP A 157 -1.35 6.27 -20.27
CA ASP A 157 -0.03 6.02 -20.86
C ASP A 157 1.01 6.80 -20.05
N VAL A 158 1.90 6.10 -19.37
CA VAL A 158 2.99 6.73 -18.59
C VAL A 158 4.03 7.33 -19.54
N GLU A 159 4.26 6.67 -20.70
CA GLU A 159 5.16 7.16 -21.75
C GLU A 159 4.66 8.52 -22.31
N PRO A 160 5.42 9.61 -22.13
CA PRO A 160 5.01 10.93 -22.60
C PRO A 160 5.07 11.09 -24.13
N ILE A 161 5.99 10.36 -24.80
CA ILE A 161 6.23 10.47 -26.24
C ILE A 161 5.20 9.63 -27.00
N ALA A 162 4.32 10.31 -27.74
CA ALA A 162 3.19 9.66 -28.42
C ALA A 162 3.60 8.51 -29.36
N SER A 163 4.70 8.66 -30.11
CA SER A 163 5.21 7.63 -31.01
C SER A 163 5.69 6.35 -30.31
N LEU A 164 6.07 6.43 -29.03
CA LEU A 164 6.55 5.29 -28.23
C LEU A 164 5.42 4.57 -27.46
N ARG A 165 4.26 5.20 -27.28
CA ARG A 165 3.14 4.65 -26.51
C ARG A 165 2.68 3.28 -27.02
N ALA A 166 2.60 3.08 -28.33
CA ALA A 166 2.19 1.80 -28.90
C ALA A 166 3.17 0.66 -28.54
N ALA A 167 4.46 0.95 -28.48
CA ALA A 167 5.47 -0.01 -28.04
C ALA A 167 5.38 -0.26 -26.52
N ALA A 168 5.25 0.80 -25.72
CA ALA A 168 5.07 0.69 -24.26
C ALA A 168 3.83 -0.14 -23.90
N ARG A 169 2.69 0.11 -24.57
CA ARG A 169 1.45 -0.68 -24.37
C ARG A 169 1.64 -2.17 -24.65
N ARG A 170 2.40 -2.53 -25.73
CA ARG A 170 2.70 -3.94 -26.01
C ARG A 170 3.58 -4.57 -24.94
N ALA A 171 4.57 -3.84 -24.45
CA ALA A 171 5.54 -4.29 -23.45
C ALA A 171 5.01 -4.26 -21.99
N THR A 172 3.81 -3.70 -21.77
CA THR A 172 3.21 -3.62 -20.44
C THR A 172 2.78 -5.01 -19.95
N PRO A 173 3.18 -5.43 -18.74
CA PRO A 173 2.68 -6.65 -18.09
C PRO A 173 1.17 -6.64 -17.90
N LEU A 174 0.54 -7.83 -17.91
CA LEU A 174 -0.90 -7.97 -17.79
C LEU A 174 -1.44 -7.41 -16.46
N GLU A 175 -0.70 -7.62 -15.39
CA GLU A 175 -1.02 -7.14 -14.05
C GLU A 175 -1.16 -5.62 -14.01
N ILE A 176 -0.25 -4.91 -14.69
CA ILE A 176 -0.29 -3.44 -14.79
C ILE A 176 -1.44 -2.99 -15.69
N LYS A 177 -1.68 -3.68 -16.82
CA LYS A 177 -2.81 -3.38 -17.71
C LYS A 177 -4.16 -3.46 -17.02
N ARG A 178 -4.33 -4.39 -16.07
CA ARG A 178 -5.58 -4.54 -15.28
C ARG A 178 -5.96 -3.28 -14.51
N HIS A 179 -4.97 -2.48 -14.15
CA HIS A 179 -5.19 -1.20 -13.46
C HIS A 179 -5.44 -0.02 -14.40
N GLY A 180 -5.56 -0.26 -15.71
CA GLY A 180 -5.72 0.80 -16.71
C GLY A 180 -4.45 1.59 -16.98
N ILE A 181 -3.28 1.04 -16.67
CA ILE A 181 -1.98 1.72 -16.81
C ILE A 181 -1.15 1.03 -17.89
N PHE A 182 -0.47 1.84 -18.69
CA PHE A 182 0.42 1.37 -19.74
C PHE A 182 1.84 1.88 -19.51
N LEU A 183 2.72 0.94 -19.14
CA LEU A 183 4.08 1.19 -18.69
C LEU A 183 4.96 0.03 -19.13
N ALA A 184 6.05 0.29 -19.82
CA ALA A 184 7.00 -0.75 -20.16
C ALA A 184 7.70 -1.33 -18.91
N LYS A 185 7.89 -2.65 -18.87
CA LYS A 185 8.58 -3.35 -17.76
C LYS A 185 9.94 -2.71 -17.42
N SER A 186 10.68 -2.26 -18.43
CA SER A 186 11.99 -1.63 -18.28
C SER A 186 11.97 -0.34 -17.46
N GLU A 187 10.84 0.34 -17.38
CA GLU A 187 10.73 1.60 -16.63
C GLU A 187 10.55 1.38 -15.11
N LEU A 188 10.35 0.14 -14.68
CA LEU A 188 10.25 -0.25 -13.27
C LEU A 188 11.58 -0.78 -12.69
N ALA A 189 12.67 -0.70 -13.42
CA ALA A 189 13.99 -1.10 -12.95
C ALA A 189 14.86 0.15 -12.76
N SER A 190 15.62 0.19 -11.64
CA SER A 190 16.73 1.14 -11.51
C SER A 190 17.82 0.80 -12.53
N VAL A 191 18.32 1.81 -13.19
CA VAL A 191 19.48 1.74 -14.10
C VAL A 191 20.75 1.73 -13.29
#